data_86963f9b44ab455ab8469dd921c80fe3
#
_entry.id   86963f9b44ab455ab8469dd921c80fe3
#
_cell.length_a   1.000
_cell.length_b   1.000
_cell.length_c   1.000
_cell.angle_alpha   90.00
_cell.angle_beta   90.00
_cell.angle_gamma   90.00
#
_symmetry.space_group_name_H-M   'P 1'
#
loop_
_entity.id
_entity.type
_entity.pdbx_description
1 polymer ?
#
loop_
_entity_poly.entity_id
_entity_poly.type
_entity_poly.pdbx_seq_one_letter_code
_entity_poly.pdbx_strand_id
1 'polypeptide(L)'
;MTEKAAGSLSIRACRLEDIDAVLELWRQADATPGVTDTAEDLRRAVAESPAHVLVAEAGGRVIGSVIGTFDGWRGNIYRLAVHPDHRRQGVARVLVAEVEKRLTEQGAKRITALVEKDHPWAMNFWEAVGYRIDERIVRHVRTLEEPA
;
A
#
# COMPACT_ATOMS: atom_id res chain seq x y z
N MET A 1 -18.04 -6.46 -23.77
CA MET A 1 -17.70 -6.14 -23.35
C MET A 1 -17.11 -6.20 -22.81
N THR A 2 -16.92 -6.02 -22.51
CA THR A 2 -16.34 -5.77 -21.90
C THR A 2 -15.98 -5.88 -21.00
N GLU A 3 -16.18 -5.86 -21.05
CA GLU A 3 -16.10 -5.70 -20.23
C GLU A 3 -15.59 -5.95 -19.44
N LYS A 4 -15.65 -6.02 -19.47
CA LYS A 4 -15.26 -6.09 -18.69
C LYS A 4 -14.78 -6.14 -17.91
N ALA A 5 -14.81 -6.33 -18.34
CA ALA A 5 -13.49 -6.25 -17.74
C ALA A 5 -13.46 -5.37 -16.51
N ALA A 6 -14.24 -4.33 -16.55
CA ALA A 6 -14.35 -3.49 -15.38
C ALA A 6 -14.67 -4.31 -14.14
N GLY A 7 -15.46 -5.35 -14.32
CA GLY A 7 -15.79 -6.22 -13.21
C GLY A 7 -14.64 -7.06 -12.71
N SER A 8 -13.49 -7.03 -13.39
CA SER A 8 -12.39 -7.89 -12.99
C SER A 8 -11.55 -7.30 -11.85
N LEU A 9 -11.66 -6.01 -11.56
CA LEU A 9 -10.90 -5.40 -10.48
C LEU A 9 -11.59 -5.64 -9.14
N SER A 10 -10.86 -6.21 -8.20
CA SER A 10 -11.37 -6.38 -6.84
C SER A 10 -10.27 -6.05 -5.83
N ILE A 11 -10.69 -5.51 -4.69
CA ILE A 11 -9.79 -5.21 -3.58
C ILE A 11 -10.11 -6.20 -2.47
N ARG A 12 -9.10 -6.85 -1.94
CA ARG A 12 -9.29 -7.83 -0.88
C ARG A 12 -8.09 -7.88 0.04
N ALA A 13 -8.26 -8.55 1.17
CA ALA A 13 -7.14 -8.77 2.08
C ALA A 13 -6.10 -9.68 1.41
N CYS A 14 -4.84 -9.38 1.65
CA CYS A 14 -3.73 -10.22 1.21
C CYS A 14 -3.78 -11.55 1.96
N ARG A 15 -3.55 -12.63 1.25
CA ARG A 15 -3.45 -13.98 1.82
C ARG A 15 -2.01 -14.41 1.85
N LEU A 16 -1.70 -15.46 2.61
CA LEU A 16 -0.33 -15.97 2.66
C LEU A 16 0.17 -16.39 1.29
N GLU A 17 -0.70 -16.94 0.46
CA GLU A 17 -0.32 -17.35 -0.89
C GLU A 17 -0.05 -16.20 -1.84
N ASP A 18 -0.41 -14.96 -1.46
CA ASP A 18 -0.15 -13.78 -2.29
C ASP A 18 1.22 -13.15 -2.04
N ILE A 19 1.94 -13.59 -1.02
CA ILE A 19 3.15 -12.89 -0.56
C ILE A 19 4.20 -12.76 -1.65
N ASP A 20 4.48 -13.84 -2.38
CA ASP A 20 5.48 -13.78 -3.44
C ASP A 20 5.06 -12.82 -4.54
N ALA A 21 3.77 -12.79 -4.87
CA ALA A 21 3.25 -11.89 -5.90
C ALA A 21 3.35 -10.43 -5.45
N VAL A 22 3.09 -10.15 -4.16
CA VAL A 22 3.21 -8.80 -3.63
C VAL A 22 4.66 -8.33 -3.66
N LEU A 23 5.60 -9.18 -3.25
CA LEU A 23 7.02 -8.81 -3.28
C LEU A 23 7.49 -8.56 -4.71
N GLU A 24 7.04 -9.37 -5.66
CA GLU A 24 7.37 -9.16 -7.07
C GLU A 24 6.75 -7.86 -7.59
N LEU A 25 5.50 -7.58 -7.20
CA LEU A 25 4.85 -6.32 -7.55
C LEU A 25 5.68 -5.12 -7.09
N TRP A 26 6.19 -5.16 -5.85
CA TRP A 26 6.99 -4.05 -5.35
C TRP A 26 8.26 -3.84 -6.17
N ARG A 27 8.90 -4.93 -6.62
CA ARG A 27 10.07 -4.81 -7.49
C ARG A 27 9.70 -4.19 -8.84
N GLN A 28 8.59 -4.63 -9.43
CA GLN A 28 8.15 -4.13 -10.73
C GLN A 28 7.65 -2.70 -10.68
N ALA A 29 7.16 -2.27 -9.53
CA ALA A 29 6.64 -0.91 -9.34
C ALA A 29 7.73 0.06 -8.91
N ASP A 30 8.99 -0.37 -8.85
CA ASP A 30 10.13 0.44 -8.44
C ASP A 30 10.03 0.98 -7.03
N ALA A 31 9.37 0.23 -6.14
CA ALA A 31 9.35 0.60 -4.74
C ALA A 31 10.76 0.44 -4.17
N THR A 32 11.25 1.46 -3.45
CA THR A 32 12.57 1.38 -2.85
C THR A 32 12.60 0.24 -1.84
N PRO A 33 13.54 -0.71 -1.96
CA PRO A 33 13.60 -1.83 -1.02
C PRO A 33 13.85 -1.36 0.41
N GLY A 34 13.16 -1.97 1.34
CA GLY A 34 13.32 -1.71 2.76
C GLY A 34 13.69 -2.98 3.51
N VAL A 35 14.10 -2.81 4.76
CA VAL A 35 14.59 -3.95 5.54
C VAL A 35 13.50 -4.98 5.82
N THR A 36 12.23 -4.56 5.78
CA THR A 36 11.10 -5.45 6.04
C THR A 36 10.41 -5.96 4.76
N ASP A 37 11.03 -5.77 3.59
CA ASP A 37 10.50 -6.26 2.34
C ASP A 37 10.92 -7.72 2.12
N THR A 38 10.62 -8.57 3.08
CA THR A 38 10.94 -10.00 3.04
C THR A 38 9.66 -10.79 3.21
N ALA A 39 9.69 -12.04 2.72
CA ALA A 39 8.54 -12.92 2.86
C ALA A 39 8.18 -13.14 4.33
N GLU A 40 9.18 -13.28 5.20
CA GLU A 40 8.93 -13.50 6.62
C GLU A 40 8.25 -12.30 7.27
N ASP A 41 8.74 -11.09 7.01
CA ASP A 41 8.16 -9.91 7.63
C ASP A 41 6.77 -9.63 7.07
N LEU A 42 6.58 -9.83 5.77
CA LEU A 42 5.25 -9.64 5.17
C LEU A 42 4.27 -10.70 5.68
N ARG A 43 4.71 -11.95 5.83
CA ARG A 43 3.87 -13.00 6.41
C ARG A 43 3.39 -12.60 7.81
N ARG A 44 4.30 -12.05 8.62
CA ARG A 44 3.94 -11.62 9.97
C ARG A 44 2.89 -10.51 9.92
N ALA A 45 3.06 -9.55 9.01
CA ALA A 45 2.09 -8.47 8.88
C ALA A 45 0.73 -8.99 8.47
N VAL A 46 0.69 -9.98 7.57
CA VAL A 46 -0.56 -10.55 7.06
C VAL A 46 -1.24 -11.42 8.10
N ALA A 47 -0.48 -12.29 8.79
CA ALA A 47 -1.05 -13.36 9.61
C ALA A 47 -1.08 -13.04 11.10
N GLU A 48 -0.21 -12.16 11.59
CA GLU A 48 -0.01 -12.00 13.03
C GLU A 48 -0.18 -10.57 13.52
N SER A 49 -0.66 -9.66 12.68
CA SER A 49 -0.83 -8.27 13.10
C SER A 49 -2.19 -7.75 12.70
N PRO A 50 -2.65 -6.64 13.32
CA PRO A 50 -3.92 -6.03 12.94
C PRO A 50 -3.79 -5.13 11.70
N ALA A 51 -2.67 -5.14 11.01
CA ALA A 51 -2.48 -4.33 9.82
C ALA A 51 -3.43 -4.77 8.72
N HIS A 52 -3.89 -3.80 7.93
CA HIS A 52 -4.66 -4.07 6.72
C HIS A 52 -3.69 -4.15 5.56
N VAL A 53 -3.33 -5.36 5.16
CA VAL A 53 -2.53 -5.57 3.95
C VAL A 53 -3.53 -5.92 2.85
N LEU A 54 -3.72 -5.00 1.92
CA LEU A 54 -4.73 -5.15 0.88
C LEU A 54 -4.07 -5.31 -0.47
N VAL A 55 -4.69 -6.12 -1.33
CA VAL A 55 -4.24 -6.28 -2.71
C VAL A 55 -5.39 -5.94 -3.66
N ALA A 56 -5.01 -5.42 -4.82
CA ALA A 56 -5.91 -5.25 -5.94
C ALA A 56 -5.65 -6.38 -6.91
N GLU A 57 -6.70 -7.08 -7.27
CA GLU A 57 -6.61 -8.22 -8.18
C GLU A 57 -7.39 -7.93 -9.44
N ALA A 58 -6.80 -8.22 -10.58
CA ALA A 58 -7.47 -8.12 -11.87
C ALA A 58 -7.05 -9.31 -12.71
N GLY A 59 -8.05 -10.00 -13.28
CA GLY A 59 -7.77 -11.17 -14.13
C GLY A 59 -6.99 -12.25 -13.42
N GLY A 60 -7.22 -12.43 -12.11
CA GLY A 60 -6.53 -13.45 -11.33
C GLY A 60 -5.11 -13.07 -10.92
N ARG A 61 -4.68 -11.84 -11.16
CA ARG A 61 -3.32 -11.38 -10.85
C ARG A 61 -3.34 -10.25 -9.86
N VAL A 62 -2.37 -10.24 -8.94
CA VAL A 62 -2.17 -9.12 -8.03
C VAL A 62 -1.49 -8.00 -8.80
N ILE A 63 -2.19 -6.87 -8.94
CA ILE A 63 -1.71 -5.72 -9.70
C ILE A 63 -1.51 -4.47 -8.84
N GLY A 64 -1.88 -4.52 -7.58
CA GLY A 64 -1.71 -3.40 -6.68
C GLY A 64 -1.72 -3.85 -5.24
N SER A 65 -1.17 -3.02 -4.36
CA SER A 65 -1.14 -3.29 -2.93
C SER A 65 -1.10 -2.01 -2.13
N VAL A 66 -1.51 -2.11 -0.87
CA VAL A 66 -1.36 -1.03 0.10
C VAL A 66 -1.37 -1.65 1.49
N ILE A 67 -0.65 -1.04 2.43
CA ILE A 67 -0.66 -1.45 3.83
C ILE A 67 -1.16 -0.28 4.67
N GLY A 68 -2.20 -0.50 5.48
CA GLY A 68 -2.70 0.49 6.41
C GLY A 68 -2.64 -0.05 7.83
N THR A 69 -2.24 0.80 8.77
CA THR A 69 -2.18 0.43 10.18
C THR A 69 -2.83 1.48 11.05
N PHE A 70 -3.42 1.05 12.15
CA PHE A 70 -3.95 1.94 13.17
C PHE A 70 -3.37 1.50 14.50
N ASP A 71 -2.67 2.41 15.17
CA ASP A 71 -2.00 2.10 16.43
C ASP A 71 -2.85 2.41 17.65
N GLY A 72 -4.13 2.73 17.45
CA GLY A 72 -5.03 3.15 18.51
C GLY A 72 -5.12 4.67 18.61
N TRP A 73 -4.33 5.39 17.83
CA TRP A 73 -4.24 6.85 17.89
C TRP A 73 -4.18 7.44 16.49
N ARG A 74 -3.25 7.02 15.65
CA ARG A 74 -3.07 7.54 14.30
C ARG A 74 -3.11 6.41 13.29
N GLY A 75 -3.59 6.73 12.10
CA GLY A 75 -3.52 5.81 10.98
C GLY A 75 -2.27 6.07 10.15
N ASN A 76 -1.74 5.01 9.52
CA ASN A 76 -0.57 5.10 8.65
C ASN A 76 -0.81 4.28 7.41
N ILE A 77 -0.29 4.77 6.28
CA ILE A 77 -0.36 4.05 5.01
C ILE A 77 1.06 3.87 4.49
N TYR A 78 1.37 2.63 4.08
CA TYR A 78 2.67 2.24 3.53
C TYR A 78 2.48 1.47 2.26
N ARG A 79 3.50 1.42 1.43
CA ARG A 79 3.62 0.46 0.32
C ARG A 79 2.44 0.48 -0.63
N LEU A 80 1.96 1.66 -0.97
CA LEU A 80 1.03 1.79 -2.07
C LEU A 80 1.81 1.55 -3.37
N ALA A 81 1.44 0.51 -4.11
CA ALA A 81 2.11 0.16 -5.34
C ALA A 81 1.09 -0.31 -6.36
N VAL A 82 1.29 0.05 -7.62
CA VAL A 82 0.46 -0.39 -8.73
C VAL A 82 1.39 -0.84 -9.85
N HIS A 83 1.12 -2.02 -10.40
CA HIS A 83 1.89 -2.55 -11.52
C HIS A 83 1.92 -1.53 -12.66
N PRO A 84 3.08 -1.28 -13.28
CA PRO A 84 3.18 -0.25 -14.33
C PRO A 84 2.15 -0.38 -15.45
N ASP A 85 1.79 -1.60 -15.83
CA ASP A 85 0.82 -1.84 -16.91
C ASP A 85 -0.60 -1.47 -16.51
N HIS A 86 -0.85 -1.20 -15.24
CA HIS A 86 -2.19 -0.91 -14.72
C HIS A 86 -2.30 0.49 -14.13
N ARG A 87 -1.31 1.34 -14.35
CA ARG A 87 -1.37 2.72 -13.89
C ARG A 87 -2.38 3.53 -14.70
N ARG A 88 -2.85 4.63 -14.10
CA ARG A 88 -3.84 5.54 -14.71
C ARG A 88 -5.20 4.87 -14.96
N GLN A 89 -5.48 3.79 -14.24
CA GLN A 89 -6.77 3.12 -14.32
C GLN A 89 -7.56 3.23 -13.02
N GLY A 90 -7.08 4.07 -12.09
CA GLY A 90 -7.77 4.31 -10.83
C GLY A 90 -7.50 3.27 -9.75
N VAL A 91 -6.57 2.34 -9.97
CA VAL A 91 -6.29 1.27 -8.99
C VAL A 91 -5.80 1.85 -7.67
N ALA A 92 -4.84 2.78 -7.72
CA ALA A 92 -4.31 3.39 -6.50
C ALA A 92 -5.38 4.13 -5.73
N ARG A 93 -6.26 4.85 -6.43
CA ARG A 93 -7.34 5.60 -5.79
C ARG A 93 -8.31 4.68 -5.07
N VAL A 94 -8.63 3.55 -5.67
CA VAL A 94 -9.54 2.58 -5.06
C VAL A 94 -8.89 1.92 -3.83
N LEU A 95 -7.59 1.60 -3.93
CA LEU A 95 -6.86 1.02 -2.80
C LEU A 95 -6.82 1.98 -1.62
N VAL A 96 -6.51 3.25 -1.87
CA VAL A 96 -6.46 4.26 -0.80
C VAL A 96 -7.84 4.45 -0.19
N ALA A 97 -8.89 4.54 -1.01
CA ALA A 97 -10.24 4.70 -0.48
C ALA A 97 -10.64 3.53 0.43
N GLU A 98 -10.28 2.32 0.04
CA GLU A 98 -10.62 1.14 0.86
C GLU A 98 -9.83 1.12 2.17
N VAL A 99 -8.53 1.42 2.14
CA VAL A 99 -7.76 1.40 3.37
C VAL A 99 -8.18 2.55 4.30
N GLU A 100 -8.51 3.71 3.74
CA GLU A 100 -9.03 4.82 4.55
C GLU A 100 -10.34 4.44 5.25
N LYS A 101 -11.21 3.75 4.53
CA LYS A 101 -12.46 3.30 5.12
C LYS A 101 -12.21 2.40 6.33
N ARG A 102 -11.29 1.44 6.18
CA ARG A 102 -10.98 0.51 7.26
C ARG A 102 -10.34 1.21 8.46
N LEU A 103 -9.42 2.14 8.20
CA LEU A 103 -8.79 2.89 9.28
C LEU A 103 -9.79 3.80 9.99
N THR A 104 -10.69 4.43 9.23
CA THR A 104 -11.74 5.26 9.81
C THR A 104 -12.66 4.43 10.70
N GLU A 105 -13.02 3.22 10.27
CA GLU A 105 -13.85 2.33 11.07
C GLU A 105 -13.16 1.91 12.37
N GLN A 106 -11.84 1.88 12.38
CA GLN A 106 -11.09 1.60 13.60
C GLN A 106 -10.97 2.81 14.53
N GLY A 107 -11.30 4.00 14.04
CA GLY A 107 -11.28 5.22 14.85
C GLY A 107 -10.21 6.22 14.46
N ALA A 108 -9.52 6.02 13.35
CA ALA A 108 -8.48 6.96 12.93
C ALA A 108 -9.12 8.29 12.53
N LYS A 109 -8.58 9.38 13.06
CA LYS A 109 -9.00 10.73 12.70
C LYS A 109 -7.95 11.45 11.87
N ARG A 110 -6.77 10.88 11.77
CA ARG A 110 -5.67 11.45 10.99
C ARG A 110 -4.85 10.30 10.44
N ILE A 111 -4.49 10.41 9.18
CA ILE A 111 -3.73 9.38 8.48
C ILE A 111 -2.48 10.00 7.91
N THR A 112 -1.34 9.33 8.12
CA THR A 112 -0.06 9.71 7.54
C THR A 112 0.28 8.73 6.44
N ALA A 113 0.62 9.24 5.25
CA ALA A 113 1.12 8.41 4.17
C ALA A 113 2.62 8.66 4.03
N LEU A 114 3.40 7.57 3.95
CA LEU A 114 4.83 7.67 3.71
C LEU A 114 5.05 7.61 2.20
N VAL A 115 5.53 8.72 1.63
CA VAL A 115 5.64 8.89 0.18
C VAL A 115 7.09 9.17 -0.17
N GLU A 116 7.62 8.43 -1.15
CA GLU A 116 8.98 8.64 -1.60
C GLU A 116 9.10 9.99 -2.29
N LYS A 117 9.99 10.82 -1.75
CA LYS A 117 10.13 12.21 -2.19
C LYS A 117 10.50 12.33 -3.67
N ASP A 118 11.32 11.41 -4.16
CA ASP A 118 11.85 11.50 -5.52
C ASP A 118 11.00 10.75 -6.53
N HIS A 119 9.77 10.42 -6.19
CA HIS A 119 8.88 9.70 -7.09
C HIS A 119 7.77 10.63 -7.56
N PRO A 120 7.92 11.27 -8.73
CA PRO A 120 7.01 12.35 -9.15
C PRO A 120 5.53 11.95 -9.19
N TRP A 121 5.20 10.76 -9.72
CA TRP A 121 3.80 10.36 -9.80
C TRP A 121 3.20 10.16 -8.41
N ALA A 122 4.01 9.68 -7.46
CA ALA A 122 3.51 9.44 -6.11
C ALA A 122 3.17 10.74 -5.41
N MET A 123 4.05 11.74 -5.52
CA MET A 123 3.78 13.05 -4.92
C MET A 123 2.49 13.64 -5.46
N ASN A 124 2.34 13.64 -6.78
CA ASN A 124 1.14 14.20 -7.41
C ASN A 124 -0.11 13.40 -7.04
N PHE A 125 0.00 12.08 -6.99
CA PHE A 125 -1.13 11.24 -6.64
C PHE A 125 -1.66 11.55 -5.24
N TRP A 126 -0.75 11.61 -4.25
CA TRP A 126 -1.19 11.81 -2.86
C TRP A 126 -1.86 13.17 -2.69
N GLU A 127 -1.34 14.21 -3.37
CA GLU A 127 -2.00 15.51 -3.35
C GLU A 127 -3.38 15.44 -3.99
N ALA A 128 -3.49 14.70 -5.08
CA ALA A 128 -4.76 14.58 -5.79
C ALA A 128 -5.85 13.89 -4.97
N VAL A 129 -5.46 13.00 -4.04
CA VAL A 129 -6.43 12.32 -3.18
C VAL A 129 -6.57 12.98 -1.80
N GLY A 130 -6.05 14.20 -1.65
CA GLY A 130 -6.34 15.03 -0.48
C GLY A 130 -5.27 15.07 0.59
N TYR A 131 -4.12 14.47 0.36
CA TYR A 131 -3.02 14.51 1.32
C TYR A 131 -2.12 15.70 1.00
N ARG A 132 -1.55 16.31 2.04
CA ARG A 132 -0.64 17.42 1.89
C ARG A 132 0.64 17.15 2.67
N ILE A 133 1.76 17.65 2.15
CA ILE A 133 3.04 17.56 2.86
C ILE A 133 2.94 18.33 4.17
N ASP A 134 3.38 17.73 5.26
CA ASP A 134 3.54 18.43 6.52
C ASP A 134 4.99 18.85 6.64
N GLU A 135 5.27 20.10 6.31
CA GLU A 135 6.63 20.61 6.23
C GLU A 135 7.27 20.82 7.61
N ARG A 136 6.50 20.68 8.68
CA ARG A 136 7.02 20.81 10.03
C ARG A 136 7.64 19.54 10.56
N ILE A 137 7.44 18.43 9.83
CA ILE A 137 7.82 17.11 10.31
C ILE A 137 8.91 16.52 9.43
N VAL A 138 9.92 15.97 10.07
CA VAL A 138 10.97 15.20 9.39
C VAL A 138 10.96 13.81 10.00
N ARG A 139 11.09 12.82 9.15
CA ARG A 139 11.09 11.44 9.59
C ARG A 139 12.51 11.02 9.98
N HIS A 140 12.68 10.59 11.23
CA HIS A 140 13.94 9.99 11.69
C HIS A 140 13.74 8.48 11.80
N VAL A 141 14.67 7.70 11.30
CA VAL A 141 14.56 6.25 11.32
C VAL A 141 15.83 5.63 11.91
N ARG A 142 15.66 4.47 12.51
CA ARG A 142 16.78 3.66 13.00
C ARG A 142 16.46 2.21 12.66
N THR A 143 17.37 1.56 11.97
CA THR A 143 17.24 0.14 11.66
C THR A 143 17.85 -0.65 12.80
N LEU A 144 17.05 -1.52 13.41
CA LEU A 144 17.50 -2.30 14.56
C LEU A 144 18.16 -3.61 14.16
N GLU A 145 17.85 -4.10 12.96
CA GLU A 145 18.42 -5.33 12.44
C GLU A 145 18.74 -5.13 10.98
N GLU A 146 20.03 -5.23 10.63
CA GLU A 146 20.43 -5.07 9.24
C GLU A 146 20.11 -6.32 8.44
N PRO A 147 19.74 -6.19 7.15
CA PRO A 147 19.51 -7.35 6.30
C PRO A 147 20.82 -8.11 6.09
N ALA A 148 20.72 -9.43 6.02
CA ALA A 148 21.88 -10.30 5.81
C ALA A 148 22.50 -10.10 4.42
#